data_6b79646110217845bcda854a1cb66d36
#
_entry.id   6b79646110217845bcda854a1cb66d36
#
_cell.length_a   1.000
_cell.length_b   1.000
_cell.length_c   1.000
_cell.angle_alpha   90.00
_cell.angle_beta   90.00
_cell.angle_gamma   90.00
#
_symmetry.space_group_name_H-M   'P 1'
#
loop_
_entity.id
_entity.type
_entity.pdbx_description
1 polymer ?
#
loop_
_entity_poly.entity_id
_entity_poly.type
_entity_poly.pdbx_seq_one_letter_code
_entity_poly.pdbx_strand_id
1 'polypeptide(L)'
;MKNLIVYYSFTKNNEKLAYYLRSKLNCDSVKIETVKKRTGFSILLDLVFDRKPEIKPAPYYLRDYDHIIFIAPIWASKIAMPLKSYLMDQKSSIRSYSFISVCGGRPGQKEKIFNELSRVIGKQPLRVDELSINDLIHAKDETIKVTSSYKITPNDFVLFEKEVSKFLDKIGASGLLLKPLNEQFL
;
A
#
# COMPACT_ATOMS: atom_id res chain seq x y z
N MET A 1 -3.74 -8.55 -18.51
CA MET A 1 -2.75 -7.68 -17.84
C MET A 1 -2.16 -8.43 -16.67
N LYS A 2 -0.85 -8.61 -16.64
CA LYS A 2 -0.15 -9.32 -15.57
C LYS A 2 0.20 -8.32 -14.45
N ASN A 3 -0.46 -8.45 -13.31
CA ASN A 3 -0.30 -7.58 -12.17
C ASN A 3 0.66 -8.18 -11.13
N LEU A 4 1.39 -7.33 -10.41
CA LEU A 4 2.15 -7.68 -9.22
C LEU A 4 1.79 -6.73 -8.08
N ILE A 5 1.55 -7.28 -6.90
CA ILE A 5 1.42 -6.49 -5.67
C ILE A 5 2.77 -6.47 -4.96
N VAL A 6 3.31 -5.27 -4.73
CA VAL A 6 4.53 -5.07 -3.94
C VAL A 6 4.16 -4.30 -2.68
N TYR A 7 4.38 -4.89 -1.50
CA TYR A 7 3.91 -4.28 -0.28
C TYR A 7 4.93 -4.25 0.85
N TYR A 8 4.82 -3.21 1.68
CA TYR A 8 5.45 -3.11 2.98
C TYR A 8 4.37 -2.92 4.05
N SER A 9 4.51 -3.56 5.20
CA SER A 9 3.58 -3.40 6.31
C SER A 9 4.29 -3.46 7.65
N PHE A 10 4.05 -2.47 8.52
CA PHE A 10 4.60 -2.43 9.87
C PHE A 10 3.63 -3.06 10.89
N THR A 11 2.33 -2.71 10.81
CA THR A 11 1.29 -3.13 11.76
C THR A 11 0.43 -4.29 11.24
N LYS A 12 0.76 -4.86 10.09
CA LYS A 12 0.03 -5.88 9.31
C LYS A 12 -1.24 -5.38 8.61
N ASN A 13 -1.72 -4.15 8.79
CA ASN A 13 -2.90 -3.65 8.10
C ASN A 13 -2.72 -3.65 6.57
N ASN A 14 -1.62 -3.09 6.08
CA ASN A 14 -1.30 -3.08 4.66
C ASN A 14 -0.95 -4.48 4.08
N GLU A 15 -0.49 -5.41 4.91
CA GLU A 15 -0.33 -6.83 4.54
C GLU A 15 -1.68 -7.50 4.30
N LYS A 16 -2.67 -7.24 5.16
CA LYS A 16 -4.05 -7.73 4.97
C LYS A 16 -4.68 -7.15 3.71
N LEU A 17 -4.48 -5.85 3.43
CA LEU A 17 -4.91 -5.24 2.17
C LEU A 17 -4.24 -5.91 0.96
N ALA A 18 -2.95 -6.21 1.04
CA ALA A 18 -2.24 -6.89 -0.03
C ALA A 18 -2.84 -8.29 -0.32
N TYR A 19 -3.13 -9.06 0.72
CA TYR A 19 -3.77 -10.36 0.57
C TYR A 19 -5.20 -10.27 0.03
N TYR A 20 -5.96 -9.29 0.50
CA TYR A 20 -7.31 -9.04 0.00
C TYR A 20 -7.32 -8.70 -1.50
N LEU A 21 -6.46 -7.79 -1.95
CA LEU A 21 -6.34 -7.45 -3.37
C LEU A 21 -5.74 -8.60 -4.19
N ARG A 22 -4.78 -9.34 -3.64
CA ARG A 22 -4.24 -10.54 -4.29
C ARG A 22 -5.31 -11.56 -4.60
N SER A 23 -6.21 -11.84 -3.66
CA SER A 23 -7.32 -12.79 -3.88
C SER A 23 -8.30 -12.30 -4.95
N LYS A 24 -8.60 -11.00 -4.98
CA LYS A 24 -9.48 -10.40 -6.01
C LYS A 24 -8.85 -10.41 -7.40
N LEU A 25 -7.55 -10.15 -7.50
CA LEU A 25 -6.84 -10.03 -8.77
C LEU A 25 -6.23 -11.36 -9.27
N ASN A 26 -6.20 -12.39 -8.43
CA ASN A 26 -5.49 -13.64 -8.69
C ASN A 26 -4.09 -13.39 -9.28
N CYS A 27 -3.29 -12.58 -8.61
CA CYS A 27 -1.97 -12.15 -9.07
C CYS A 27 -0.87 -12.48 -8.07
N ASP A 28 0.39 -12.31 -8.48
CA ASP A 28 1.54 -12.46 -7.60
C ASP A 28 1.62 -11.33 -6.57
N SER A 29 2.25 -11.61 -5.44
CA SER A 29 2.56 -10.60 -4.43
C SER A 29 3.93 -10.82 -3.80
N VAL A 30 4.62 -9.72 -3.47
CA VAL A 30 5.91 -9.74 -2.79
C VAL A 30 5.94 -8.74 -1.65
N LYS A 31 6.44 -9.18 -0.52
CA LYS A 31 6.66 -8.35 0.67
C LYS A 31 8.04 -7.71 0.61
N ILE A 32 8.10 -6.41 0.81
CA ILE A 32 9.36 -5.71 1.04
C ILE A 32 9.81 -6.01 2.46
N GLU A 33 10.99 -6.60 2.59
CA GLU A 33 11.63 -6.85 3.87
C GLU A 33 12.87 -5.97 4.04
N THR A 34 13.04 -5.40 5.22
CA THR A 34 14.26 -4.68 5.57
C THR A 34 15.27 -5.64 6.19
N VAL A 35 16.57 -5.41 5.92
CA VAL A 35 17.64 -6.23 6.51
C VAL A 35 17.61 -6.14 8.04
N LYS A 36 17.45 -4.93 8.58
CA LYS A 36 17.31 -4.70 10.03
C LYS A 36 15.83 -4.57 10.41
N LYS A 37 15.42 -5.23 11.50
CA LYS A 37 14.06 -5.11 12.05
C LYS A 37 13.75 -3.65 12.37
N ARG A 38 12.56 -3.21 11.96
CA ARG A 38 12.08 -1.84 12.18
C ARG A 38 11.39 -1.72 13.54
N THR A 39 11.64 -0.58 14.20
CA THR A 39 10.98 -0.16 15.45
C THR A 39 10.37 1.22 15.26
N GLY A 40 9.46 1.63 16.13
CA GLY A 40 8.89 2.98 16.09
C GLY A 40 9.97 4.08 16.11
N PHE A 41 11.03 3.89 16.92
CA PHE A 41 12.15 4.82 16.98
C PHE A 41 12.94 4.88 15.65
N SER A 42 13.23 3.72 15.04
CA SER A 42 13.92 3.72 13.73
C SER A 42 13.10 4.37 12.62
N ILE A 43 11.76 4.23 12.68
CA ILE A 43 10.84 4.89 11.75
C ILE A 43 10.88 6.41 11.94
N LEU A 44 10.87 6.88 13.19
CA LEU A 44 10.97 8.31 13.48
C LEU A 44 12.28 8.89 12.95
N LEU A 45 13.42 8.21 13.18
CA LEU A 45 14.71 8.64 12.65
C LEU A 45 14.72 8.69 11.12
N ASP A 46 14.09 7.72 10.46
CA ASP A 46 14.00 7.74 9.00
C ASP A 46 13.18 8.93 8.48
N LEU A 47 12.08 9.26 9.16
CA LEU A 47 11.23 10.40 8.77
C LEU A 47 11.93 11.75 8.94
N VAL A 48 12.74 11.89 10.02
CA VAL A 48 13.45 13.14 10.33
C VAL A 48 14.66 13.33 9.43
N PHE A 49 15.45 12.26 9.22
CA PHE A 49 16.73 12.32 8.51
C PHE A 49 16.69 11.78 7.08
N ASP A 50 15.50 11.48 6.55
CA ASP A 50 15.28 10.86 5.22
C ASP A 50 16.20 9.62 4.97
N ARG A 51 16.40 8.80 6.03
CA ARG A 51 17.32 7.65 6.01
C ARG A 51 16.71 6.52 5.19
N LYS A 52 17.51 5.95 4.31
CA LYS A 52 17.10 4.82 3.47
C LYS A 52 17.44 3.50 4.17
N PRO A 53 16.41 2.73 4.61
CA PRO A 53 16.67 1.39 5.12
C PRO A 53 17.13 0.47 3.99
N GLU A 54 18.06 -0.40 4.30
CA GLU A 54 18.51 -1.47 3.42
C GLU A 54 17.40 -2.50 3.25
N ILE A 55 17.12 -2.87 2.01
CA ILE A 55 16.04 -3.77 1.60
C ILE A 55 16.63 -5.10 1.16
N LYS A 56 16.03 -6.21 1.58
CA LYS A 56 16.40 -7.53 1.07
C LYS A 56 16.00 -7.65 -0.41
N PRO A 57 16.77 -8.38 -1.23
CA PRO A 57 16.41 -8.65 -2.62
C PRO A 57 15.00 -9.24 -2.73
N ALA A 58 14.23 -8.76 -3.70
CA ALA A 58 12.91 -9.32 -4.00
C ALA A 58 13.03 -10.43 -5.06
N PRO A 59 12.23 -11.51 -4.96
CA PRO A 59 12.34 -12.68 -5.85
C PRO A 59 11.71 -12.45 -7.23
N TYR A 60 11.21 -11.25 -7.54
CA TYR A 60 10.51 -10.95 -8.79
C TYR A 60 11.20 -9.82 -9.56
N TYR A 61 11.21 -9.96 -10.89
CA TYR A 61 11.64 -8.90 -11.80
C TYR A 61 10.43 -8.06 -12.20
N LEU A 62 10.38 -6.78 -11.83
CA LEU A 62 9.25 -5.90 -12.12
C LEU A 62 8.97 -5.75 -13.62
N ARG A 63 9.98 -5.96 -14.47
CA ARG A 63 9.84 -5.91 -15.94
C ARG A 63 8.91 -6.95 -16.52
N ASP A 64 8.66 -8.05 -15.78
CA ASP A 64 7.82 -9.16 -16.22
C ASP A 64 6.32 -8.91 -16.00
N TYR A 65 5.99 -7.73 -15.43
CA TYR A 65 4.64 -7.33 -15.11
C TYR A 65 4.22 -6.07 -15.86
N ASP A 66 2.95 -6.03 -16.29
CA ASP A 66 2.38 -4.90 -17.00
C ASP A 66 2.08 -3.75 -16.04
N HIS A 67 1.62 -4.08 -14.83
CA HIS A 67 1.22 -3.10 -13.82
C HIS A 67 1.61 -3.55 -12.41
N ILE A 68 2.14 -2.61 -11.63
CA ILE A 68 2.56 -2.83 -10.24
C ILE A 68 1.62 -2.07 -9.30
N ILE A 69 1.08 -2.77 -8.31
CA ILE A 69 0.29 -2.17 -7.24
C ILE A 69 1.18 -2.08 -6.00
N PHE A 70 1.55 -0.87 -5.64
CA PHE A 70 2.31 -0.62 -4.42
C PHE A 70 1.38 -0.40 -3.23
N ILE A 71 1.70 -1.05 -2.11
CA ILE A 71 0.93 -0.95 -0.87
C ILE A 71 1.90 -0.71 0.29
N ALA A 72 1.73 0.38 1.03
CA ALA A 72 2.56 0.67 2.20
C ALA A 72 1.87 1.66 3.15
N PRO A 73 2.27 1.71 4.43
CA PRO A 73 1.81 2.75 5.33
C PRO A 73 2.19 4.14 4.86
N ILE A 74 1.35 5.11 5.22
CA ILE A 74 1.64 6.54 5.08
C ILE A 74 1.96 7.07 6.47
N TRP A 75 3.14 7.64 6.63
CA TRP A 75 3.62 8.24 7.88
C TRP A 75 3.91 9.72 7.68
N ALA A 76 3.27 10.59 8.47
CA ALA A 76 3.40 12.04 8.36
C ALA A 76 3.21 12.57 6.92
N SER A 77 2.22 12.03 6.20
CA SER A 77 1.93 12.33 4.78
C SER A 77 3.09 12.03 3.81
N LYS A 78 3.91 11.04 4.15
CA LYS A 78 4.98 10.48 3.28
C LYS A 78 4.80 8.97 3.16
N ILE A 79 5.20 8.40 2.03
CA ILE A 79 5.27 6.94 1.88
C ILE A 79 6.31 6.36 2.84
N ALA A 80 6.05 5.17 3.37
CA ALA A 80 6.97 4.50 4.28
C ALA A 80 8.35 4.31 3.64
N MET A 81 9.42 4.65 4.36
CA MET A 81 10.80 4.65 3.84
C MET A 81 11.25 3.31 3.25
N PRO A 82 10.84 2.12 3.75
CA PRO A 82 11.17 0.86 3.08
C PRO A 82 10.62 0.76 1.66
N LEU A 83 9.38 1.23 1.41
CA LEU A 83 8.85 1.30 0.04
C LEU A 83 9.62 2.34 -0.77
N LYS A 84 9.89 3.52 -0.21
CA LYS A 84 10.64 4.58 -0.91
C LYS A 84 12.02 4.08 -1.34
N SER A 85 12.77 3.38 -0.48
CA SER A 85 14.06 2.76 -0.83
C SER A 85 13.91 1.79 -1.99
N TYR A 86 12.94 0.88 -1.91
CA TYR A 86 12.64 -0.08 -2.99
C TYR A 86 12.34 0.61 -4.32
N LEU A 87 11.50 1.65 -4.30
CA LEU A 87 11.14 2.40 -5.52
C LEU A 87 12.36 3.08 -6.15
N MET A 88 13.24 3.66 -5.33
CA MET A 88 14.46 4.32 -5.83
C MET A 88 15.40 3.33 -6.54
N ASP A 89 15.48 2.10 -6.03
CA ASP A 89 16.33 1.06 -6.61
C ASP A 89 15.70 0.44 -7.88
N GLN A 90 14.37 0.38 -7.95
CA GLN A 90 13.63 -0.34 -9.00
C GLN A 90 12.97 0.58 -10.04
N LYS A 91 13.06 1.90 -9.93
CA LYS A 91 12.30 2.87 -10.76
C LYS A 91 12.42 2.66 -12.27
N SER A 92 13.58 2.24 -12.76
CA SER A 92 13.81 1.98 -14.19
C SER A 92 13.06 0.75 -14.73
N SER A 93 12.65 -0.15 -13.84
CA SER A 93 11.93 -1.39 -14.18
C SER A 93 10.42 -1.25 -14.08
N ILE A 94 9.91 -0.12 -13.58
CA ILE A 94 8.48 0.14 -13.41
C ILE A 94 7.91 0.73 -14.70
N ARG A 95 7.00 -0.01 -15.35
CA ARG A 95 6.30 0.44 -16.56
C ARG A 95 5.06 1.27 -16.25
N SER A 96 4.17 0.70 -15.46
CA SER A 96 2.92 1.31 -14.99
C SER A 96 2.69 0.92 -13.55
N TYR A 97 2.12 1.83 -12.75
CA TYR A 97 1.89 1.53 -11.35
C TYR A 97 0.74 2.34 -10.74
N SER A 98 0.24 1.83 -9.64
CA SER A 98 -0.72 2.49 -8.76
C SER A 98 -0.31 2.29 -7.30
N PHE A 99 -0.89 3.07 -6.42
CA PHE A 99 -0.64 2.98 -4.99
C PHE A 99 -1.97 2.97 -4.23
N ILE A 100 -2.07 2.12 -3.22
CA ILE A 100 -3.20 2.11 -2.30
C ILE A 100 -2.71 1.80 -0.88
N SER A 101 -3.32 2.41 0.13
CA SER A 101 -2.89 2.27 1.52
C SER A 101 -4.06 2.20 2.48
N VAL A 102 -3.96 1.34 3.49
CA VAL A 102 -4.71 1.49 4.74
C VAL A 102 -3.93 2.44 5.63
N CYS A 103 -4.51 3.58 5.95
CA CYS A 103 -3.87 4.65 6.73
C CYS A 103 -4.87 5.40 7.62
N GLY A 104 -4.41 6.36 8.40
CA GLY A 104 -5.28 7.18 9.24
C GLY A 104 -6.21 8.12 8.45
N GLY A 105 -5.79 8.50 7.24
CA GLY A 105 -6.50 9.50 6.44
C GLY A 105 -6.27 10.93 6.98
N ARG A 106 -5.82 11.83 6.11
CA ARG A 106 -5.67 13.25 6.43
C ARG A 106 -6.02 14.09 5.20
N PRO A 107 -6.66 15.26 5.36
CA PRO A 107 -6.93 16.16 4.24
C PRO A 107 -5.66 16.46 3.44
N GLY A 108 -5.74 16.38 2.10
CA GLY A 108 -4.63 16.68 1.18
C GLY A 108 -3.48 15.65 1.20
N GLN A 109 -3.57 14.56 1.97
CA GLN A 109 -2.52 13.54 2.04
C GLN A 109 -2.36 12.79 0.70
N LYS A 110 -3.46 12.43 0.06
CA LYS A 110 -3.47 11.72 -1.22
C LYS A 110 -2.68 12.46 -2.31
N GLU A 111 -2.86 13.77 -2.41
CA GLU A 111 -2.12 14.60 -3.36
C GLU A 111 -0.62 14.63 -3.05
N LYS A 112 -0.25 14.75 -1.78
CA LYS A 112 1.16 14.70 -1.35
C LYS A 112 1.81 13.36 -1.72
N ILE A 113 1.10 12.26 -1.51
CA ILE A 113 1.58 10.92 -1.90
C ILE A 113 1.70 10.79 -3.41
N PHE A 114 0.73 11.27 -4.18
CA PHE A 114 0.80 11.29 -5.64
C PHE A 114 2.06 12.03 -6.13
N ASN A 115 2.31 13.21 -5.60
CA ASN A 115 3.47 14.03 -5.95
C ASN A 115 4.79 13.39 -5.51
N GLU A 116 4.85 12.79 -4.32
CA GLU A 116 6.04 12.08 -3.83
C GLU A 116 6.38 10.87 -4.72
N LEU A 117 5.39 10.03 -5.04
CA LEU A 117 5.56 8.87 -5.91
C LEU A 117 6.03 9.28 -7.32
N SER A 118 5.39 10.31 -7.90
CA SER A 118 5.75 10.84 -9.21
C SER A 118 7.21 11.31 -9.26
N ARG A 119 7.65 12.01 -8.21
CA ARG A 119 9.03 12.49 -8.09
C ARG A 119 10.03 11.34 -7.90
N VAL A 120 9.71 10.35 -7.06
CA VAL A 120 10.63 9.23 -6.76
C VAL A 120 10.82 8.33 -7.96
N ILE A 121 9.75 8.00 -8.67
CA ILE A 121 9.77 7.07 -9.81
C ILE A 121 10.10 7.79 -11.13
N GLY A 122 9.81 9.10 -11.21
CA GLY A 122 9.94 9.88 -12.45
C GLY A 122 8.77 9.70 -13.42
N LYS A 123 7.67 9.06 -12.98
CA LYS A 123 6.42 8.84 -13.72
C LYS A 123 5.24 9.02 -12.80
N GLN A 124 4.11 9.49 -13.33
CA GLN A 124 2.88 9.59 -12.55
C GLN A 124 2.25 8.22 -12.28
N PRO A 125 1.71 7.97 -11.08
CA PRO A 125 0.89 6.80 -10.81
C PRO A 125 -0.42 6.88 -11.61
N LEU A 126 -0.92 5.73 -12.07
CA LEU A 126 -2.23 5.65 -12.70
C LEU A 126 -3.34 5.97 -11.70
N ARG A 127 -3.15 5.57 -10.45
CA ARG A 127 -4.08 5.81 -9.35
C ARG A 127 -3.35 5.85 -8.00
N VAL A 128 -3.81 6.72 -7.10
CA VAL A 128 -3.46 6.72 -5.67
C VAL A 128 -4.76 6.71 -4.89
N ASP A 129 -4.94 5.77 -3.97
CA ASP A 129 -6.10 5.73 -3.08
C ASP A 129 -5.71 5.42 -1.64
N GLU A 130 -6.57 5.85 -0.72
CA GLU A 130 -6.45 5.68 0.71
C GLU A 130 -7.73 5.03 1.24
N LEU A 131 -7.55 3.97 2.03
CA LEU A 131 -8.60 3.38 2.85
C LEU A 131 -8.42 3.92 4.26
N SER A 132 -9.22 4.91 4.60
CA SER A 132 -9.06 5.66 5.85
C SER A 132 -9.61 4.88 7.04
N ILE A 133 -8.77 4.59 8.03
CA ILE A 133 -9.21 4.02 9.30
C ILE A 133 -10.17 4.97 10.02
N ASN A 134 -10.03 6.29 9.83
CA ASN A 134 -10.96 7.26 10.43
C ASN A 134 -12.39 7.08 9.92
N ASP A 135 -12.58 6.54 8.71
CA ASP A 135 -13.92 6.25 8.17
C ASP A 135 -14.58 5.03 8.86
N LEU A 136 -13.80 4.24 9.61
CA LEU A 136 -14.26 3.06 10.35
C LEU A 136 -14.53 3.30 11.83
N ILE A 137 -14.02 4.40 12.39
CA ILE A 137 -14.13 4.73 13.81
C ILE A 137 -15.08 5.93 14.00
N HIS A 138 -15.69 6.02 15.17
CA HIS A 138 -16.52 7.18 15.48
C HIS A 138 -15.68 8.44 15.61
N ALA A 139 -16.18 9.57 15.09
CA ALA A 139 -15.48 10.86 15.10
C ALA A 139 -14.99 11.30 16.50
N LYS A 140 -15.66 10.87 17.57
CA LYS A 140 -15.23 11.14 18.96
C LYS A 140 -13.96 10.40 19.35
N ASP A 141 -13.62 9.31 18.67
CA ASP A 141 -12.49 8.43 18.95
C ASP A 141 -11.32 8.66 17.99
N GLU A 142 -11.43 9.62 17.10
CA GLU A 142 -10.40 9.96 16.11
C GLU A 142 -9.14 10.56 16.75
N THR A 143 -8.35 9.71 17.40
CA THR A 143 -7.05 10.08 17.94
C THR A 143 -5.93 9.35 17.21
N ILE A 144 -4.74 9.96 17.17
CA ILE A 144 -3.55 9.30 16.56
C ILE A 144 -3.29 7.95 17.23
N LYS A 145 -3.54 7.83 18.55
CA LYS A 145 -3.34 6.59 19.31
C LYS A 145 -4.30 5.51 18.83
N VAL A 146 -5.60 5.80 18.72
CA VAL A 146 -6.64 4.86 18.27
C VAL A 146 -6.36 4.44 16.82
N THR A 147 -6.18 5.39 15.92
CA THR A 147 -5.92 5.13 14.51
C THR A 147 -4.65 4.29 14.28
N SER A 148 -3.56 4.57 15.01
CA SER A 148 -2.30 3.84 14.86
C SER A 148 -2.32 2.43 15.45
N SER A 149 -3.18 2.18 16.45
CA SER A 149 -3.35 0.86 17.07
C SER A 149 -4.42 0.00 16.41
N TYR A 150 -5.27 0.57 15.57
CA TYR A 150 -6.36 -0.12 14.88
C TYR A 150 -5.85 -1.31 14.07
N LYS A 151 -6.53 -2.43 14.18
CA LYS A 151 -6.23 -3.67 13.44
C LYS A 151 -7.39 -3.97 12.51
N ILE A 152 -7.18 -3.70 11.22
CA ILE A 152 -8.19 -3.97 10.19
C ILE A 152 -8.59 -5.44 10.20
N THR A 153 -9.87 -5.69 10.00
CA THR A 153 -10.49 -7.02 9.95
C THR A 153 -11.03 -7.31 8.55
N PRO A 154 -11.39 -8.54 8.21
CA PRO A 154 -12.06 -8.84 6.95
C PRO A 154 -13.36 -8.06 6.75
N ASN A 155 -14.13 -7.80 7.81
CA ASN A 155 -15.37 -7.04 7.74
C ASN A 155 -15.15 -5.57 7.36
N ASP A 156 -14.02 -4.98 7.75
CA ASP A 156 -13.68 -3.60 7.39
C ASP A 156 -13.49 -3.46 5.87
N PHE A 157 -13.00 -4.50 5.18
CA PHE A 157 -12.88 -4.47 3.72
C PHE A 157 -14.24 -4.48 3.01
N VAL A 158 -15.30 -5.01 3.63
CA VAL A 158 -16.66 -4.89 3.10
C VAL A 158 -17.09 -3.43 3.07
N LEU A 159 -16.73 -2.65 4.10
CA LEU A 159 -17.03 -1.22 4.16
C LEU A 159 -16.23 -0.44 3.10
N PHE A 160 -15.03 -0.89 2.76
CA PHE A 160 -14.19 -0.29 1.72
C PHE A 160 -14.42 -0.85 0.30
N GLU A 161 -15.42 -1.73 0.10
CA GLU A 161 -15.62 -2.39 -1.20
C GLU A 161 -15.81 -1.39 -2.35
N LYS A 162 -16.51 -0.29 -2.10
CA LYS A 162 -16.74 0.76 -3.09
C LYS A 162 -15.44 1.46 -3.53
N GLU A 163 -14.58 1.77 -2.57
CA GLU A 163 -13.27 2.41 -2.82
C GLU A 163 -12.34 1.45 -3.56
N VAL A 164 -12.30 0.20 -3.12
CA VAL A 164 -11.51 -0.85 -3.74
C VAL A 164 -11.99 -1.12 -5.17
N SER A 165 -13.29 -1.26 -5.40
CA SER A 165 -13.84 -1.45 -6.75
C SER A 165 -13.45 -0.30 -7.68
N LYS A 166 -13.62 0.96 -7.25
CA LYS A 166 -13.20 2.13 -8.02
C LYS A 166 -11.69 2.16 -8.32
N PHE A 167 -10.87 1.67 -7.38
CA PHE A 167 -9.44 1.53 -7.58
C PHE A 167 -9.14 0.49 -8.68
N LEU A 168 -9.76 -0.68 -8.58
CA LEU A 168 -9.58 -1.78 -9.53
C LEU A 168 -10.10 -1.45 -10.93
N ASP A 169 -11.24 -0.77 -11.03
CA ASP A 169 -11.81 -0.28 -12.29
C ASP A 169 -10.81 0.63 -13.03
N LYS A 170 -10.22 1.57 -12.29
CA LYS A 170 -9.29 2.54 -12.88
C LYS A 170 -8.00 1.91 -13.39
N ILE A 171 -7.56 0.81 -12.79
CA ILE A 171 -6.38 0.08 -13.26
C ILE A 171 -6.70 -0.98 -14.33
N GLY A 172 -7.94 -1.01 -14.82
CA GLY A 172 -8.37 -1.95 -15.86
C GLY A 172 -8.50 -3.40 -15.39
N ALA A 173 -8.70 -3.61 -14.09
CA ALA A 173 -8.77 -4.95 -13.49
C ALA A 173 -10.19 -5.44 -13.19
N SER A 174 -11.22 -4.67 -13.52
CA SER A 174 -12.64 -4.93 -13.18
C SER A 174 -13.21 -6.22 -13.77
N GLY A 175 -12.67 -6.68 -14.90
CA GLY A 175 -13.12 -7.95 -15.49
C GLY A 175 -12.76 -9.21 -14.69
N LEU A 176 -11.99 -9.08 -13.60
CA LEU A 176 -11.54 -10.18 -12.75
C LEU A 176 -12.37 -10.34 -11.45
N LEU A 177 -13.36 -9.48 -11.21
CA LEU A 177 -14.09 -9.37 -9.95
C LEU A 177 -15.16 -10.44 -9.67
N LEU A 178 -15.05 -11.65 -10.23
CA LEU A 178 -16.05 -12.70 -10.05
C LEU A 178 -15.53 -13.90 -9.23
N LYS A 179 -15.30 -13.71 -7.92
CA LYS A 179 -15.38 -14.82 -6.94
C LYS A 179 -15.82 -14.28 -5.57
N PRO A 180 -16.88 -14.86 -4.97
CA PRO A 180 -17.32 -14.49 -3.62
C PRO A 180 -16.31 -14.92 -2.56
N LEU A 181 -16.24 -14.12 -1.49
CA LEU A 181 -15.28 -14.19 -0.37
C LEU A 181 -15.40 -15.42 0.56
N ASN A 182 -16.18 -16.46 0.22
CA ASN A 182 -16.68 -17.39 1.25
C ASN A 182 -15.80 -18.60 1.63
N GLU A 183 -14.58 -18.79 1.13
CA GLU A 183 -13.89 -20.08 1.41
C GLU A 183 -12.39 -20.04 1.77
N GLN A 184 -11.77 -18.92 2.10
CA GLN A 184 -10.30 -18.90 2.32
C GLN A 184 -9.82 -18.37 3.68
N PHE A 185 -10.69 -18.30 4.69
CA PHE A 185 -10.31 -17.89 6.05
C PHE A 185 -10.68 -18.92 7.14
N LEU A 186 -10.57 -20.22 6.83
CA LEU A 186 -10.53 -21.28 7.84
C LEU A 186 -9.12 -21.80 8.00
#